data_6a289e38d0c7f8d5c309a08c76d7dce2
#
_entry.id   6a289e38d0c7f8d5c309a08c76d7dce2
#
_cell.length_a   1.000
_cell.length_b   1.000
_cell.length_c   1.000
_cell.angle_alpha   90.00
_cell.angle_beta   90.00
_cell.angle_gamma   90.00
#
_symmetry.space_group_name_H-M   'P 1'
#
loop_
_entity.id
_entity.type
_entity.pdbx_description
1 polymer ?
#
loop_
_entity_poly.entity_id
_entity_poly.type
_entity_poly.pdbx_seq_one_letter_code
_entity_poly.pdbx_strand_id
1 'polypeptide(L)'
;MAKEEEKLRQKASPENPEELGDLRRGRPAKSAAGLPAVTSSMKHAFRESGIGRAAASWIGLNQKNGFDCPSCAWPDPDGHRAKTEFCENGAKAVASEAANKNRCDAAFFEKWSVEDLAAQSDHWHELQGRLTEPVVLREGASHYEPIDWDEAFCLVADELNALDSPDEAVFYTSGRTVNEAAFLYQLFVRLFGTNNLPDCSNMCHESSGAALKPTIGIGKGTVSLDDFEKAESIFIFGQNPGTNHPRMLSSLQVARRNGCSIIAVNPLKEAGLLGFAHPQEARGLLGMATPLTSQFLQVRLNGDMALLKGMQ
;
A
#
# COMPACT_ATOMS: atom_id res chain seq x y z
N MET A 1 -17.22 -19.51 -27.31
CA MET A 1 -16.38 -18.32 -27.08
C MET A 1 -17.02 -17.37 -26.06
N ALA A 2 -18.06 -16.57 -26.36
CA ALA A 2 -18.59 -15.62 -25.36
C ALA A 2 -19.07 -16.24 -24.02
N LYS A 3 -19.68 -17.43 -24.04
CA LYS A 3 -20.10 -18.16 -22.83
C LYS A 3 -18.91 -18.79 -22.04
N GLU A 4 -17.81 -19.07 -22.71
CA GLU A 4 -16.58 -19.54 -22.06
C GLU A 4 -15.78 -18.41 -21.45
N GLU A 5 -15.69 -17.26 -22.13
CA GLU A 5 -15.12 -16.02 -21.56
C GLU A 5 -15.89 -15.54 -20.32
N GLU A 6 -17.21 -15.66 -20.34
CA GLU A 6 -18.06 -15.32 -19.18
C GLU A 6 -17.84 -16.29 -18.01
N LYS A 7 -17.63 -17.58 -18.29
CA LYS A 7 -17.25 -18.59 -17.28
C LYS A 7 -15.85 -18.39 -16.73
N LEU A 8 -14.89 -17.94 -17.53
CA LEU A 8 -13.52 -17.61 -17.11
C LEU A 8 -13.50 -16.36 -16.24
N ARG A 9 -14.26 -15.31 -16.61
CA ARG A 9 -14.43 -14.11 -15.79
C ARG A 9 -15.10 -14.41 -14.45
N GLN A 10 -16.10 -15.29 -14.42
CA GLN A 10 -16.77 -15.72 -13.18
C GLN A 10 -15.86 -16.55 -12.25
N LYS A 11 -14.85 -17.28 -12.79
CA LYS A 11 -13.87 -18.01 -11.97
C LYS A 11 -12.71 -17.13 -11.47
N ALA A 12 -12.37 -16.09 -12.20
CA ALA A 12 -11.20 -15.24 -11.90
C ALA A 12 -11.47 -14.18 -10.81
N SER A 13 -12.73 -13.82 -10.55
CA SER A 13 -13.12 -12.85 -9.53
C SER A 13 -14.38 -13.35 -8.82
N PRO A 14 -14.28 -13.92 -7.62
CA PRO A 14 -15.46 -14.25 -6.85
C PRO A 14 -16.25 -12.98 -6.60
N GLU A 15 -17.42 -12.86 -7.20
CA GLU A 15 -18.32 -11.72 -7.07
C GLU A 15 -18.90 -11.60 -5.65
N ASN A 16 -18.81 -12.69 -4.87
CA ASN A 16 -19.36 -12.76 -3.54
C ASN A 16 -18.31 -13.28 -2.54
N PRO A 17 -18.01 -12.55 -1.45
CA PRO A 17 -17.12 -13.02 -0.38
C PRO A 17 -17.53 -14.37 0.23
N GLU A 18 -18.78 -14.79 0.13
CA GLU A 18 -19.27 -16.09 0.59
C GLU A 18 -18.70 -17.26 -0.25
N GLU A 19 -18.25 -17.00 -1.48
CA GLU A 19 -17.61 -17.98 -2.36
C GLU A 19 -16.12 -18.18 -2.03
N LEU A 20 -15.54 -17.32 -1.20
CA LEU A 20 -14.18 -17.47 -0.68
C LEU A 20 -14.12 -18.51 0.45
N GLY A 21 -14.68 -19.67 0.24
CA GLY A 21 -14.87 -20.90 1.01
C GLY A 21 -14.26 -21.07 2.42
N ASP A 22 -13.20 -20.35 2.75
CA ASP A 22 -12.45 -20.43 4.01
C ASP A 22 -12.58 -19.18 4.90
N LEU A 23 -13.37 -18.18 4.52
CA LEU A 23 -13.58 -16.99 5.34
C LEU A 23 -14.43 -17.33 6.56
N ARG A 24 -13.81 -17.27 7.74
CA ARG A 24 -14.50 -17.44 9.01
C ARG A 24 -14.64 -16.12 9.73
N ARG A 25 -15.85 -15.81 10.18
CA ARG A 25 -16.11 -14.67 11.04
C ARG A 25 -15.45 -14.87 12.40
N GLY A 26 -14.38 -14.12 12.68
CA GLY A 26 -13.71 -14.09 13.97
C GLY A 26 -14.33 -13.08 14.95
N ARG A 27 -13.79 -13.03 16.16
CA ARG A 27 -14.07 -11.93 17.09
C ARG A 27 -13.26 -10.70 16.67
N PRO A 28 -13.86 -9.49 16.67
CA PRO A 28 -13.13 -8.26 16.38
C PRO A 28 -11.92 -8.09 17.30
N ALA A 29 -10.77 -7.73 16.75
CA ALA A 29 -9.60 -7.39 17.54
C ALA A 29 -9.85 -6.10 18.34
N LYS A 30 -9.28 -6.03 19.54
CA LYS A 30 -9.41 -4.85 20.43
C LYS A 30 -8.19 -3.94 20.37
N SER A 31 -7.13 -4.38 19.73
CA SER A 31 -5.88 -3.61 19.54
C SER A 31 -5.16 -4.08 18.29
N ALA A 32 -4.38 -3.18 17.69
CA ALA A 32 -3.50 -3.49 16.57
C ALA A 32 -2.11 -3.92 17.04
N ALA A 33 -1.39 -4.57 16.14
CA ALA A 33 0.01 -5.00 16.25
C ALA A 33 0.27 -6.10 17.31
N GLY A 34 1.29 -5.91 18.17
CA GLY A 34 1.70 -6.92 19.16
C GLY A 34 2.38 -8.14 18.54
N LEU A 35 2.37 -9.25 19.28
CA LEU A 35 2.98 -10.51 18.84
C LEU A 35 2.40 -11.04 17.50
N PRO A 36 1.09 -10.92 17.22
CA PRO A 36 0.55 -11.34 15.91
C PRO A 36 1.20 -10.64 14.73
N ALA A 37 1.47 -9.32 14.83
CA ALA A 37 2.14 -8.57 13.76
C ALA A 37 3.60 -9.03 13.56
N VAL A 38 4.32 -9.28 14.65
CA VAL A 38 5.69 -9.81 14.59
C VAL A 38 5.73 -11.17 13.91
N THR A 39 4.87 -12.11 14.35
CA THR A 39 4.81 -13.45 13.77
C THR A 39 4.39 -13.44 12.31
N SER A 40 3.45 -12.59 11.94
CA SER A 40 3.01 -12.41 10.56
C SER A 40 4.14 -11.85 9.68
N SER A 41 4.84 -10.81 10.13
CA SER A 41 6.01 -10.24 9.43
C SER A 41 7.08 -11.31 9.19
N MET A 42 7.44 -12.07 10.23
CA MET A 42 8.45 -13.13 10.13
C MET A 42 8.03 -14.23 9.15
N LYS A 43 6.78 -14.70 9.26
CA LYS A 43 6.26 -15.76 8.39
C LYS A 43 6.33 -15.36 6.91
N HIS A 44 5.85 -14.18 6.57
CA HIS A 44 5.84 -13.69 5.19
C HIS A 44 7.26 -13.42 4.67
N ALA A 45 8.07 -12.67 5.42
CA ALA A 45 9.41 -12.33 4.99
C ALA A 45 10.30 -13.56 4.81
N PHE A 46 10.25 -14.52 5.72
CA PHE A 46 11.08 -15.73 5.61
C PHE A 46 10.62 -16.63 4.46
N ARG A 47 9.32 -16.70 4.20
CA ARG A 47 8.78 -17.47 3.08
C ARG A 47 9.22 -16.88 1.74
N GLU A 48 9.09 -15.57 1.57
CA GLU A 48 9.26 -14.89 0.28
C GLU A 48 10.72 -14.52 0.00
N SER A 49 11.45 -14.04 1.01
CA SER A 49 12.83 -13.56 0.86
C SER A 49 13.87 -14.55 1.37
N GLY A 50 13.49 -15.46 2.28
CA GLY A 50 14.43 -16.22 3.08
C GLY A 50 15.01 -15.39 4.24
N ILE A 51 15.58 -16.06 5.24
CA ILE A 51 16.03 -15.43 6.50
C ILE A 51 17.11 -14.36 6.28
N GLY A 52 18.10 -14.66 5.44
CA GLY A 52 19.26 -13.75 5.24
C GLY A 52 18.85 -12.43 4.57
N ARG A 53 18.05 -12.49 3.49
CA ARG A 53 17.58 -11.29 2.79
C ARG A 53 16.58 -10.49 3.64
N ALA A 54 15.68 -11.17 4.33
CA ALA A 54 14.73 -10.53 5.24
C ALA A 54 15.46 -9.73 6.34
N ALA A 55 16.45 -10.34 7.00
CA ALA A 55 17.23 -9.68 8.03
C ALA A 55 18.01 -8.47 7.49
N ALA A 56 18.68 -8.62 6.34
CA ALA A 56 19.42 -7.53 5.69
C ALA A 56 18.48 -6.36 5.32
N SER A 57 17.31 -6.65 4.76
CA SER A 57 16.31 -5.65 4.40
C SER A 57 15.79 -4.90 5.63
N TRP A 58 15.50 -5.60 6.72
CA TRP A 58 14.97 -4.99 7.93
C TRP A 58 15.95 -4.05 8.64
N ILE A 59 17.28 -4.33 8.53
CA ILE A 59 18.32 -3.45 9.07
C ILE A 59 18.36 -2.12 8.32
N GLY A 60 18.11 -2.11 7.01
CA GLY A 60 18.16 -0.91 6.18
C GLY A 60 16.83 -0.16 6.04
N LEU A 61 15.70 -0.82 6.35
CA LEU A 61 14.37 -0.27 6.08
C LEU A 61 14.07 0.97 6.95
N ASN A 62 13.81 2.10 6.29
CA ASN A 62 13.57 3.43 6.89
C ASN A 62 14.74 3.92 7.77
N GLN A 63 15.95 3.48 7.52
CA GLN A 63 17.15 3.95 8.21
C GLN A 63 17.87 5.04 7.41
N LYS A 64 18.62 5.93 8.09
CA LYS A 64 19.32 7.06 7.45
C LYS A 64 20.30 6.64 6.34
N ASN A 65 20.93 5.47 6.48
CA ASN A 65 21.84 4.88 5.49
C ASN A 65 21.24 3.64 4.79
N GLY A 66 19.94 3.57 4.76
CA GLY A 66 19.20 2.47 4.18
C GLY A 66 18.32 2.92 3.01
N PHE A 67 17.09 2.45 2.98
CA PHE A 67 16.11 2.76 1.94
C PHE A 67 14.73 2.95 2.55
N ASP A 68 13.89 3.74 1.87
CA ASP A 68 12.54 4.02 2.30
C ASP A 68 11.58 2.86 2.02
N CYS A 69 10.59 2.70 2.87
CA CYS A 69 9.55 1.70 2.72
C CYS A 69 8.70 1.97 1.47
N PRO A 70 8.54 0.98 0.56
CA PRO A 70 7.72 1.15 -0.64
C PRO A 70 6.21 1.13 -0.34
N SER A 71 5.77 1.00 0.91
CA SER A 71 4.37 0.87 1.28
C SER A 71 3.69 2.23 1.47
N CYS A 72 3.64 2.77 2.67
CA CYS A 72 2.99 4.05 2.94
C CYS A 72 4.01 5.18 3.11
N ALA A 73 3.55 6.43 2.95
CA ALA A 73 4.38 7.63 3.07
C ALA A 73 4.36 8.23 4.49
N TRP A 74 4.19 7.43 5.55
CA TRP A 74 4.32 7.95 6.90
C TRP A 74 5.74 8.43 7.15
N PRO A 75 5.94 9.66 7.62
CA PRO A 75 7.27 10.26 7.74
C PRO A 75 8.16 9.50 8.74
N ASP A 76 9.45 9.57 8.50
CA ASP A 76 10.48 9.06 9.41
C ASP A 76 10.88 10.14 10.43
N PRO A 77 11.21 9.76 11.67
CA PRO A 77 11.75 10.72 12.65
C PRO A 77 13.08 11.31 12.17
N ASP A 78 13.22 12.64 12.26
CA ASP A 78 14.48 13.33 11.90
C ASP A 78 15.62 13.00 12.87
N GLY A 79 15.31 12.83 14.13
CA GLY A 79 16.24 12.57 15.20
C GLY A 79 16.68 11.11 15.29
N HIS A 80 16.31 10.46 16.37
CA HIS A 80 16.60 9.05 16.62
C HIS A 80 15.59 8.17 15.93
N ARG A 81 16.08 7.15 15.21
CA ARG A 81 15.24 6.10 14.60
C ARG A 81 15.29 4.82 15.43
N ALA A 82 14.17 4.12 15.52
CA ALA A 82 14.14 2.81 16.15
C ALA A 82 15.02 1.82 15.35
N LYS A 83 15.52 0.78 16.03
CA LYS A 83 16.30 -0.28 15.33
C LYS A 83 15.49 -0.99 14.26
N THR A 84 14.18 -1.07 14.45
CA THR A 84 13.20 -1.62 13.50
C THR A 84 12.16 -0.55 13.19
N GLU A 85 12.54 0.42 12.32
CA GLU A 85 11.71 1.57 11.96
C GLU A 85 10.69 1.20 10.84
N PHE A 86 10.01 0.08 11.01
CA PHE A 86 9.03 -0.42 10.05
C PHE A 86 7.83 -1.07 10.75
N CYS A 87 6.76 -1.26 10.00
CA CYS A 87 5.57 -1.99 10.44
C CYS A 87 5.44 -3.33 9.71
N GLU A 88 4.42 -4.11 10.07
CA GLU A 88 4.09 -5.37 9.40
C GLU A 88 3.90 -5.20 7.89
N ASN A 89 3.16 -4.16 7.46
CA ASN A 89 2.93 -3.91 6.03
C ASN A 89 4.23 -3.61 5.29
N GLY A 90 5.12 -2.80 5.86
CA GLY A 90 6.42 -2.50 5.28
C GLY A 90 7.32 -3.74 5.18
N ALA A 91 7.36 -4.55 6.22
CA ALA A 91 8.11 -5.80 6.19
C ALA A 91 7.63 -6.76 5.10
N LYS A 92 6.31 -6.86 4.90
CA LYS A 92 5.70 -7.67 3.83
C LYS A 92 5.95 -7.08 2.45
N ALA A 93 5.77 -5.77 2.28
CA ALA A 93 5.98 -5.10 1.00
C ALA A 93 7.42 -5.28 0.50
N VAL A 94 8.42 -5.09 1.38
CA VAL A 94 9.83 -5.31 1.02
C VAL A 94 10.10 -6.78 0.69
N ALA A 95 9.50 -7.70 1.42
CA ALA A 95 9.66 -9.13 1.17
C ALA A 95 9.10 -9.54 -0.20
N SER A 96 7.93 -9.02 -0.56
CA SER A 96 7.26 -9.35 -1.83
C SER A 96 7.90 -8.66 -3.02
N GLU A 97 8.43 -7.45 -2.86
CA GLU A 97 8.94 -6.64 -3.98
C GLU A 97 10.46 -6.74 -4.12
N ALA A 98 11.20 -6.12 -3.20
CA ALA A 98 12.65 -5.94 -3.37
C ALA A 98 13.47 -7.18 -2.99
N ALA A 99 13.02 -7.93 -1.99
CA ALA A 99 13.77 -9.05 -1.43
C ALA A 99 13.27 -10.43 -1.90
N ASN A 100 12.22 -10.50 -2.70
CA ASN A 100 11.62 -11.76 -3.13
C ASN A 100 12.63 -12.65 -3.86
N LYS A 101 12.62 -13.94 -3.51
CA LYS A 101 13.47 -14.96 -4.16
C LYS A 101 12.80 -15.63 -5.36
N ASN A 102 11.46 -15.56 -5.43
CA ASN A 102 10.69 -16.13 -6.53
C ASN A 102 10.77 -15.22 -7.76
N ARG A 103 10.70 -15.82 -8.93
CA ARG A 103 10.84 -15.11 -10.20
C ARG A 103 9.83 -15.62 -11.21
N CYS A 104 9.24 -14.70 -11.95
CA CYS A 104 8.46 -14.99 -13.14
C CYS A 104 9.40 -14.79 -14.35
N ASP A 105 10.20 -15.79 -14.64
CA ASP A 105 11.16 -15.87 -15.73
C ASP A 105 10.61 -16.63 -16.94
N ALA A 106 11.43 -16.84 -17.96
CA ALA A 106 11.07 -17.59 -19.17
C ALA A 106 10.47 -18.97 -18.84
N ALA A 107 11.08 -19.71 -17.90
CA ALA A 107 10.60 -21.04 -17.52
C ALA A 107 9.23 -21.00 -16.82
N PHE A 108 8.94 -19.93 -16.11
CA PHE A 108 7.61 -19.71 -15.53
C PHE A 108 6.56 -19.56 -16.64
N PHE A 109 6.82 -18.73 -17.66
CA PHE A 109 5.87 -18.46 -18.75
C PHE A 109 5.79 -19.60 -19.76
N GLU A 110 6.82 -20.42 -19.89
CA GLU A 110 6.75 -21.67 -20.67
C GLU A 110 5.79 -22.68 -20.01
N LYS A 111 5.77 -22.71 -18.68
CA LYS A 111 4.95 -23.64 -17.90
C LYS A 111 3.47 -23.24 -17.81
N TRP A 112 3.18 -21.96 -17.69
CA TRP A 112 1.86 -21.45 -17.39
C TRP A 112 1.25 -20.73 -18.60
N SER A 113 0.18 -21.31 -19.17
CA SER A 113 -0.58 -20.64 -20.21
C SER A 113 -1.37 -19.44 -19.65
N VAL A 114 -1.80 -18.55 -20.53
CA VAL A 114 -2.69 -17.41 -20.15
C VAL A 114 -3.98 -17.92 -19.50
N GLU A 115 -4.52 -19.05 -19.97
CA GLU A 115 -5.70 -19.66 -19.38
C GLU A 115 -5.43 -20.20 -17.96
N ASP A 116 -4.29 -20.87 -17.76
CA ASP A 116 -3.88 -21.35 -16.45
C ASP A 116 -3.66 -20.20 -15.47
N LEU A 117 -3.03 -19.12 -15.93
CA LEU A 117 -2.81 -17.90 -15.12
C LEU A 117 -4.15 -17.26 -14.76
N ALA A 118 -5.06 -17.09 -15.72
CA ALA A 118 -6.37 -16.50 -15.48
C ALA A 118 -7.25 -17.31 -14.51
N ALA A 119 -6.96 -18.60 -14.35
CA ALA A 119 -7.66 -19.47 -13.40
C ALA A 119 -7.13 -19.35 -11.96
N GLN A 120 -6.00 -18.66 -11.75
CA GLN A 120 -5.41 -18.46 -10.41
C GLN A 120 -5.98 -17.23 -9.70
N SER A 121 -5.90 -17.22 -8.37
CA SER A 121 -6.31 -16.06 -7.57
C SER A 121 -5.23 -14.95 -7.59
N ASP A 122 -5.64 -13.69 -7.37
CA ASP A 122 -4.72 -12.55 -7.23
C ASP A 122 -3.64 -12.81 -6.18
N HIS A 123 -4.01 -13.41 -5.05
CA HIS A 123 -3.06 -13.79 -4.02
C HIS A 123 -2.02 -14.82 -4.51
N TRP A 124 -2.42 -15.77 -5.36
CA TRP A 124 -1.48 -16.72 -5.96
C TRP A 124 -0.49 -16.00 -6.88
N HIS A 125 -0.98 -15.06 -7.73
CA HIS A 125 -0.12 -14.25 -8.60
C HIS A 125 0.93 -13.46 -7.82
N GLU A 126 0.53 -12.79 -6.73
CA GLU A 126 1.44 -12.03 -5.88
C GLU A 126 2.59 -12.90 -5.34
N LEU A 127 2.32 -14.19 -5.05
CA LEU A 127 3.31 -15.11 -4.50
C LEU A 127 4.32 -15.66 -5.52
N GLN A 128 4.07 -15.50 -6.83
CA GLN A 128 4.97 -16.03 -7.86
C GLN A 128 6.27 -15.23 -7.97
N GLY A 129 6.28 -14.00 -7.51
CA GLY A 129 7.47 -13.16 -7.48
C GLY A 129 7.49 -12.09 -8.55
N ARG A 130 8.69 -11.71 -8.97
CA ARG A 130 8.91 -10.57 -9.87
C ARG A 130 9.19 -11.02 -11.29
N LEU A 131 8.71 -10.23 -12.27
CA LEU A 131 9.15 -10.34 -13.66
C LEU A 131 10.65 -10.06 -13.73
N THR A 132 11.37 -10.86 -14.49
CA THR A 132 12.82 -10.74 -14.65
C THR A 132 13.24 -10.20 -16.00
N GLU A 133 12.35 -10.24 -16.99
CA GLU A 133 12.56 -9.84 -18.36
C GLU A 133 11.25 -9.40 -19.00
N PRO A 134 11.27 -8.62 -20.07
CA PRO A 134 10.08 -8.29 -20.84
C PRO A 134 9.45 -9.55 -21.42
N VAL A 135 8.13 -9.59 -21.45
CA VAL A 135 7.35 -10.66 -22.08
C VAL A 135 6.25 -10.09 -22.96
N VAL A 136 5.95 -10.76 -24.06
CA VAL A 136 4.89 -10.38 -24.98
C VAL A 136 3.91 -11.55 -25.18
N LEU A 137 2.64 -11.24 -25.32
CA LEU A 137 1.63 -12.19 -25.78
C LEU A 137 1.29 -11.86 -27.22
N ARG A 138 1.70 -12.73 -28.15
CA ARG A 138 1.42 -12.55 -29.56
C ARG A 138 0.01 -13.01 -29.90
N GLU A 139 -0.56 -12.45 -30.96
CA GLU A 139 -1.90 -12.82 -31.42
C GLU A 139 -1.99 -14.34 -31.69
N GLY A 140 -2.98 -14.98 -31.08
CA GLY A 140 -3.19 -16.43 -31.17
C GLY A 140 -2.26 -17.29 -30.30
N ALA A 141 -1.30 -16.72 -29.59
CA ALA A 141 -0.46 -17.46 -28.67
C ALA A 141 -1.20 -17.80 -27.36
N SER A 142 -0.89 -18.95 -26.79
CA SER A 142 -1.43 -19.39 -25.48
C SER A 142 -0.51 -19.08 -24.29
N HIS A 143 0.74 -18.69 -24.56
CA HIS A 143 1.77 -18.39 -23.55
C HIS A 143 2.42 -17.06 -23.84
N TYR A 144 2.89 -16.38 -22.79
CA TYR A 144 3.78 -15.25 -22.93
C TYR A 144 5.15 -15.71 -23.38
N GLU A 145 5.76 -14.97 -24.30
CA GLU A 145 7.11 -15.20 -24.81
C GLU A 145 8.08 -14.15 -24.26
N PRO A 146 9.24 -14.54 -23.72
CA PRO A 146 10.29 -13.59 -23.39
C PRO A 146 10.82 -12.89 -24.64
N ILE A 147 11.06 -11.60 -24.52
CA ILE A 147 11.68 -10.77 -25.58
C ILE A 147 12.83 -9.97 -24.97
N ASP A 148 13.73 -9.47 -25.80
CA ASP A 148 14.75 -8.55 -25.32
C ASP A 148 14.21 -7.12 -25.15
N TRP A 149 15.00 -6.27 -24.48
CA TRP A 149 14.60 -4.89 -24.20
C TRP A 149 14.48 -4.04 -25.46
N ASP A 150 15.31 -4.29 -26.48
CA ASP A 150 15.27 -3.54 -27.72
C ASP A 150 13.99 -3.85 -28.50
N GLU A 151 13.59 -5.12 -28.55
CA GLU A 151 12.30 -5.51 -29.12
C GLU A 151 11.14 -4.90 -28.33
N ALA A 152 11.18 -4.95 -27.00
CA ALA A 152 10.15 -4.36 -26.15
C ALA A 152 9.99 -2.85 -26.39
N PHE A 153 11.10 -2.12 -26.51
CA PHE A 153 11.08 -0.69 -26.82
C PHE A 153 10.55 -0.40 -28.22
N CYS A 154 10.92 -1.21 -29.21
CA CYS A 154 10.38 -1.09 -30.57
C CYS A 154 8.86 -1.29 -30.59
N LEU A 155 8.35 -2.35 -29.96
CA LEU A 155 6.92 -2.61 -29.89
C LEU A 155 6.15 -1.44 -29.25
N VAL A 156 6.62 -0.94 -28.11
CA VAL A 156 5.98 0.21 -27.44
C VAL A 156 6.05 1.48 -28.32
N ALA A 157 7.19 1.73 -28.96
CA ALA A 157 7.37 2.88 -29.85
C ALA A 157 6.46 2.80 -31.08
N ASP A 158 6.33 1.63 -31.67
CA ASP A 158 5.47 1.42 -32.84
C ASP A 158 3.99 1.67 -32.49
N GLU A 159 3.50 1.16 -31.35
CA GLU A 159 2.14 1.40 -30.89
C GLU A 159 1.87 2.88 -30.60
N LEU A 160 2.81 3.55 -29.92
CA LEU A 160 2.67 4.97 -29.61
C LEU A 160 2.74 5.86 -30.89
N ASN A 161 3.57 5.51 -31.85
CA ASN A 161 3.69 6.22 -33.12
C ASN A 161 2.52 5.97 -34.08
N ALA A 162 1.77 4.90 -33.88
CA ALA A 162 0.58 4.58 -34.66
C ALA A 162 -0.66 5.39 -34.25
N LEU A 163 -0.61 6.11 -33.13
CA LEU A 163 -1.70 6.96 -32.67
C LEU A 163 -1.83 8.22 -33.56
N ASP A 164 -3.06 8.64 -33.82
CA ASP A 164 -3.34 9.86 -34.58
C ASP A 164 -2.94 11.13 -33.79
N SER A 165 -2.98 11.06 -32.47
CA SER A 165 -2.60 12.14 -31.56
C SER A 165 -1.92 11.61 -30.31
N PRO A 166 -0.87 12.24 -29.77
CA PRO A 166 -0.30 11.91 -28.47
C PRO A 166 -1.32 11.93 -27.31
N ASP A 167 -2.39 12.68 -27.44
CA ASP A 167 -3.44 12.78 -26.42
C ASP A 167 -4.37 11.57 -26.37
N GLU A 168 -4.25 10.62 -27.30
CA GLU A 168 -4.92 9.33 -27.23
C GLU A 168 -4.26 8.37 -26.24
N ALA A 169 -3.02 8.64 -25.86
CA ALA A 169 -2.29 7.88 -24.85
C ALA A 169 -2.51 8.44 -23.44
N VAL A 170 -2.62 7.53 -22.45
CA VAL A 170 -2.70 7.88 -21.03
C VAL A 170 -1.59 7.14 -20.29
N PHE A 171 -0.81 7.89 -19.49
CA PHE A 171 0.37 7.40 -18.79
C PHE A 171 0.14 7.44 -17.28
N TYR A 172 -0.27 6.32 -16.71
CA TYR A 172 -0.53 6.20 -15.28
C TYR A 172 0.72 5.85 -14.49
N THR A 173 0.90 6.43 -13.32
CA THR A 173 1.92 6.03 -12.36
C THR A 173 1.34 5.87 -10.97
N SER A 174 1.87 4.91 -10.21
CA SER A 174 1.52 4.65 -8.83
C SER A 174 2.37 5.51 -7.88
N GLY A 175 1.85 5.82 -6.69
CA GLY A 175 2.59 6.46 -5.61
C GLY A 175 3.76 5.64 -5.05
N ARG A 176 3.91 4.40 -5.49
CA ARG A 176 5.07 3.53 -5.17
C ARG A 176 6.25 3.72 -6.11
N THR A 177 6.08 4.48 -7.19
CA THR A 177 7.16 4.79 -8.13
C THR A 177 8.18 5.69 -7.45
N VAL A 178 9.47 5.30 -7.52
CA VAL A 178 10.55 6.13 -6.98
C VAL A 178 10.68 7.44 -7.77
N ASN A 179 11.13 8.50 -7.11
CA ASN A 179 11.15 9.85 -7.67
C ASN A 179 11.95 9.95 -8.98
N GLU A 180 13.07 9.25 -9.09
CA GLU A 180 13.90 9.23 -10.30
C GLU A 180 13.15 8.61 -11.49
N ALA A 181 12.47 7.49 -11.27
CA ALA A 181 11.66 6.85 -12.31
C ALA A 181 10.44 7.71 -12.68
N ALA A 182 9.78 8.34 -11.71
CA ALA A 182 8.67 9.25 -11.96
C ALA A 182 9.10 10.47 -12.78
N PHE A 183 10.29 11.04 -12.50
CA PHE A 183 10.85 12.14 -13.28
C PHE A 183 11.13 11.73 -14.73
N LEU A 184 11.82 10.60 -14.95
CA LEU A 184 12.11 10.09 -16.29
C LEU A 184 10.83 9.77 -17.06
N TYR A 185 9.85 9.19 -16.39
CA TYR A 185 8.55 8.88 -16.99
C TYR A 185 7.82 10.15 -17.42
N GLN A 186 7.77 11.17 -16.55
CA GLN A 186 7.20 12.47 -16.91
C GLN A 186 7.94 13.11 -18.10
N LEU A 187 9.27 13.07 -18.11
CA LEU A 187 10.08 13.61 -19.21
C LEU A 187 9.75 12.90 -20.52
N PHE A 188 9.67 11.57 -20.51
CA PHE A 188 9.29 10.76 -21.66
C PHE A 188 7.92 11.17 -22.20
N VAL A 189 6.90 11.26 -21.34
CA VAL A 189 5.52 11.60 -21.72
C VAL A 189 5.43 13.01 -22.33
N ARG A 190 6.18 13.97 -21.76
CA ARG A 190 6.23 15.34 -22.30
C ARG A 190 6.96 15.44 -23.64
N LEU A 191 8.02 14.65 -23.84
CA LEU A 191 8.71 14.53 -25.12
C LEU A 191 7.85 13.83 -26.17
N PHE A 192 7.03 12.88 -25.77
CA PHE A 192 6.03 12.24 -26.64
C PHE A 192 4.95 13.23 -27.10
N GLY A 193 4.64 14.27 -26.30
CA GLY A 193 3.81 15.39 -26.70
C GLY A 193 2.45 15.50 -25.99
N THR A 194 2.29 14.82 -24.84
CA THR A 194 1.06 14.93 -24.04
C THR A 194 1.34 15.23 -22.57
N ASN A 195 0.31 15.64 -21.83
CA ASN A 195 0.27 15.79 -20.39
C ASN A 195 -0.74 14.82 -19.72
N ASN A 196 -1.17 13.79 -20.40
CA ASN A 196 -2.12 12.80 -19.87
C ASN A 196 -1.43 11.90 -18.84
N LEU A 197 -1.15 12.45 -17.67
CA LEU A 197 -0.43 11.84 -16.56
C LEU A 197 -1.33 11.75 -15.32
N PRO A 198 -2.41 10.95 -15.33
CA PRO A 198 -3.12 10.67 -14.09
C PRO A 198 -2.24 9.86 -13.15
N ASP A 199 -2.34 10.15 -11.87
CA ASP A 199 -1.63 9.40 -10.84
C ASP A 199 -2.55 9.00 -9.68
N CYS A 200 -2.02 8.24 -8.72
CA CYS A 200 -2.81 7.81 -7.57
C CYS A 200 -3.22 9.00 -6.68
N SER A 201 -2.44 10.08 -6.63
CA SER A 201 -2.76 11.26 -5.82
C SER A 201 -4.01 11.94 -6.33
N ASN A 202 -4.16 12.09 -7.65
CA ASN A 202 -5.37 12.64 -8.27
C ASN A 202 -6.60 11.78 -7.97
N MET A 203 -6.48 10.47 -8.05
CA MET A 203 -7.60 9.55 -7.81
C MET A 203 -7.95 9.42 -6.31
N CYS A 204 -6.98 9.45 -5.43
CA CYS A 204 -7.14 9.20 -4.00
C CYS A 204 -7.37 10.48 -3.19
N HIS A 205 -6.62 11.55 -3.46
CA HIS A 205 -6.53 12.75 -2.63
C HIS A 205 -6.83 14.06 -3.35
N GLU A 206 -7.36 14.05 -4.57
CA GLU A 206 -7.75 15.26 -5.28
C GLU A 206 -8.76 16.09 -4.47
N SER A 207 -9.76 15.45 -3.88
CA SER A 207 -10.75 16.11 -3.03
C SER A 207 -10.12 16.75 -1.79
N SER A 208 -9.11 16.10 -1.19
CA SER A 208 -8.36 16.66 -0.06
C SER A 208 -7.56 17.89 -0.48
N GLY A 209 -6.84 17.82 -1.60
CA GLY A 209 -6.09 18.95 -2.16
C GLY A 209 -6.98 20.12 -2.52
N ALA A 210 -8.10 19.87 -3.18
CA ALA A 210 -9.10 20.87 -3.54
C ALA A 210 -9.72 21.58 -2.33
N ALA A 211 -9.93 20.84 -1.22
CA ALA A 211 -10.45 21.41 0.02
C ALA A 211 -9.39 22.20 0.82
N LEU A 212 -8.16 21.67 0.91
CA LEU A 212 -7.10 22.27 1.71
C LEU A 212 -6.51 23.54 1.07
N LYS A 213 -6.39 23.57 -0.26
CA LYS A 213 -5.78 24.71 -0.96
C LYS A 213 -6.48 26.05 -0.66
N PRO A 214 -7.81 26.20 -0.74
CA PRO A 214 -8.49 27.45 -0.41
C PRO A 214 -8.56 27.74 1.08
N THR A 215 -8.42 26.73 1.97
CA THR A 215 -8.56 26.90 3.42
C THR A 215 -7.24 27.19 4.12
N ILE A 216 -6.18 26.48 3.76
CA ILE A 216 -4.85 26.60 4.39
C ILE A 216 -3.73 26.98 3.39
N GLY A 217 -4.06 27.20 2.13
CA GLY A 217 -3.12 27.67 1.09
C GLY A 217 -2.30 26.59 0.41
N ILE A 218 -2.34 25.34 0.88
CA ILE A 218 -1.60 24.21 0.31
C ILE A 218 -2.42 22.92 0.37
N GLY A 219 -2.33 22.10 -0.68
CA GLY A 219 -3.08 20.84 -0.80
C GLY A 219 -2.48 19.65 -0.05
N LYS A 220 -1.80 19.86 1.06
CA LYS A 220 -1.17 18.79 1.85
C LYS A 220 -1.03 19.16 3.32
N GLY A 221 -0.56 18.22 4.16
CA GLY A 221 -0.32 18.44 5.58
C GLY A 221 0.70 19.54 5.87
N THR A 222 0.50 20.27 6.95
CA THR A 222 1.29 21.44 7.36
C THR A 222 2.00 21.26 8.71
N VAL A 223 1.90 20.07 9.31
CA VAL A 223 2.53 19.73 10.60
C VAL A 223 3.68 18.76 10.39
N SER A 224 4.65 18.82 11.28
CA SER A 224 5.76 17.85 11.37
C SER A 224 5.35 16.62 12.18
N LEU A 225 6.18 15.57 12.15
CA LEU A 225 5.97 14.38 12.97
C LEU A 225 6.01 14.71 14.47
N ASP A 226 6.92 15.61 14.89
CA ASP A 226 7.06 16.04 16.26
C ASP A 226 5.84 16.77 16.82
N ASP A 227 5.03 17.40 15.97
CA ASP A 227 3.82 18.10 16.38
C ASP A 227 2.76 17.12 16.90
N PHE A 228 2.73 15.88 16.42
CA PHE A 228 1.87 14.85 16.98
C PHE A 228 2.15 14.57 18.44
N GLU A 229 3.43 14.55 18.84
CA GLU A 229 3.84 14.25 20.21
C GLU A 229 3.58 15.40 21.19
N LYS A 230 3.46 16.64 20.65
CA LYS A 230 3.22 17.88 21.40
C LYS A 230 1.75 18.29 21.43
N ALA A 231 0.90 17.65 20.63
CA ALA A 231 -0.51 18.00 20.53
C ALA A 231 -1.25 17.70 21.84
N GLU A 232 -2.11 18.63 22.25
CA GLU A 232 -3.04 18.43 23.36
C GLU A 232 -4.29 17.65 22.94
N SER A 233 -4.68 17.78 21.67
CA SER A 233 -5.81 17.09 21.08
C SER A 233 -5.53 16.69 19.64
N ILE A 234 -5.91 15.46 19.26
CA ILE A 234 -5.82 14.93 17.90
C ILE A 234 -7.21 14.41 17.51
N PHE A 235 -7.73 14.92 16.39
CA PHE A 235 -8.97 14.42 15.77
C PHE A 235 -8.61 13.55 14.58
N ILE A 236 -9.15 12.33 14.52
CA ILE A 236 -8.93 11.37 13.43
C ILE A 236 -10.27 11.08 12.78
N PHE A 237 -10.44 11.56 11.53
CA PHE A 237 -11.68 11.41 10.77
C PHE A 237 -11.52 10.32 9.70
N GLY A 238 -12.36 9.29 9.74
CA GLY A 238 -12.49 8.26 8.70
C GLY A 238 -11.27 7.38 8.47
N GLN A 239 -10.18 7.59 9.19
CA GLN A 239 -8.93 6.87 8.97
C GLN A 239 -8.84 5.61 9.82
N ASN A 240 -8.24 4.55 9.25
CA ASN A 240 -7.79 3.37 9.96
C ASN A 240 -6.25 3.30 9.98
N PRO A 241 -5.57 3.95 10.93
CA PRO A 241 -4.12 4.00 10.98
C PRO A 241 -3.49 2.61 11.16
N GLY A 242 -4.16 1.70 11.85
CA GLY A 242 -3.67 0.34 12.05
C GLY A 242 -3.53 -0.47 10.77
N THR A 243 -4.28 -0.13 9.73
CA THR A 243 -4.22 -0.77 8.42
C THR A 243 -3.40 0.05 7.42
N ASN A 244 -3.68 1.35 7.32
CA ASN A 244 -3.13 2.19 6.25
C ASN A 244 -1.79 2.83 6.61
N HIS A 245 -1.57 3.18 7.87
CA HIS A 245 -0.36 3.84 8.36
C HIS A 245 0.06 3.28 9.73
N PRO A 246 0.45 2.00 9.84
CA PRO A 246 0.68 1.39 11.16
C PRO A 246 1.77 2.08 11.99
N ARG A 247 2.76 2.74 11.38
CA ARG A 247 3.78 3.51 12.09
C ARG A 247 3.20 4.75 12.80
N MET A 248 2.09 5.31 12.31
CA MET A 248 1.35 6.38 13.00
C MET A 248 0.91 5.97 14.41
N LEU A 249 0.67 4.67 14.64
CA LEU A 249 0.26 4.18 15.96
C LEU A 249 1.32 4.45 17.03
N SER A 250 2.61 4.43 16.68
CA SER A 250 3.70 4.78 17.60
C SER A 250 3.63 6.25 18.00
N SER A 251 3.44 7.16 17.05
CA SER A 251 3.28 8.61 17.31
C SER A 251 2.03 8.89 18.15
N LEU A 252 0.90 8.23 17.85
CA LEU A 252 -0.32 8.34 18.66
C LEU A 252 -0.14 7.79 20.07
N GLN A 253 0.64 6.73 20.24
CA GLN A 253 0.96 6.19 21.57
C GLN A 253 1.78 7.17 22.40
N VAL A 254 2.78 7.79 21.80
CA VAL A 254 3.60 8.82 22.48
C VAL A 254 2.73 10.01 22.84
N ALA A 255 1.95 10.55 21.91
CA ALA A 255 1.01 11.63 22.17
C ALA A 255 0.06 11.28 23.34
N ARG A 256 -0.49 10.08 23.33
CA ARG A 256 -1.40 9.61 24.37
C ARG A 256 -0.73 9.51 25.75
N ARG A 257 0.52 9.07 25.80
CA ARG A 257 1.33 9.01 27.02
C ARG A 257 1.69 10.40 27.54
N ASN A 258 1.81 11.38 26.66
CA ASN A 258 2.03 12.80 26.99
C ASN A 258 0.74 13.52 27.42
N GLY A 259 -0.40 12.84 27.48
CA GLY A 259 -1.66 13.41 27.95
C GLY A 259 -2.61 13.89 26.84
N CYS A 260 -2.25 13.72 25.56
CA CYS A 260 -3.08 14.10 24.43
C CYS A 260 -4.45 13.41 24.47
N SER A 261 -5.51 14.16 24.18
CA SER A 261 -6.84 13.64 23.94
C SER A 261 -7.00 13.24 22.47
N ILE A 262 -7.17 11.95 22.20
CA ILE A 262 -7.39 11.44 20.83
C ILE A 262 -8.87 11.16 20.63
N ILE A 263 -9.48 11.87 19.71
CA ILE A 263 -10.88 11.77 19.34
C ILE A 263 -10.99 11.09 17.97
N ALA A 264 -11.52 9.88 17.92
CA ALA A 264 -11.75 9.16 16.68
C ALA A 264 -13.20 9.34 16.20
N VAL A 265 -13.35 9.81 14.98
CA VAL A 265 -14.64 9.96 14.28
C VAL A 265 -14.64 8.96 13.13
N ASN A 266 -15.38 7.86 13.26
CA ASN A 266 -15.34 6.79 12.28
C ASN A 266 -16.66 5.98 12.32
N PRO A 267 -17.17 5.51 11.18
CA PRO A 267 -18.34 4.64 11.17
C PRO A 267 -18.08 3.26 11.79
N LEU A 268 -16.82 2.78 11.77
CA LEU A 268 -16.41 1.48 12.30
C LEU A 268 -15.41 1.63 13.46
N LYS A 269 -15.52 0.77 14.45
CA LYS A 269 -14.56 0.68 15.56
C LYS A 269 -13.36 -0.19 15.14
N GLU A 270 -12.41 0.46 14.47
CA GLU A 270 -11.21 -0.19 14.00
C GLU A 270 -10.21 -0.47 15.14
N ALA A 271 -9.57 -1.63 15.11
CA ALA A 271 -8.63 -2.06 16.16
C ALA A 271 -7.49 -1.06 16.40
N GLY A 272 -6.98 -0.45 15.33
CA GLY A 272 -5.90 0.55 15.39
C GLY A 272 -6.32 1.91 15.94
N LEU A 273 -7.62 2.18 16.05
CA LEU A 273 -8.14 3.35 16.75
C LEU A 273 -8.39 3.05 18.25
N LEU A 274 -8.71 1.81 18.58
CA LEU A 274 -9.03 1.42 19.95
C LEU A 274 -7.78 1.26 20.82
N GLY A 275 -6.76 0.59 20.30
CA GLY A 275 -5.56 0.33 21.08
C GLY A 275 -4.37 -0.14 20.23
N PHE A 276 -3.18 0.03 20.78
CA PHE A 276 -1.93 -0.35 20.17
C PHE A 276 -1.05 -1.15 21.13
N ALA A 277 -0.75 -2.38 20.75
CA ALA A 277 0.23 -3.23 21.43
C ALA A 277 1.58 -3.06 20.74
N HIS A 278 2.46 -2.22 21.29
CA HIS A 278 3.73 -1.85 20.64
C HIS A 278 4.64 -3.08 20.52
N PRO A 279 5.02 -3.51 19.29
CA PRO A 279 5.74 -4.78 19.10
C PRO A 279 7.20 -4.75 19.59
N GLN A 280 7.78 -3.56 19.85
CA GLN A 280 9.12 -3.40 20.39
C GLN A 280 9.13 -3.19 21.92
N GLU A 281 7.97 -3.22 22.57
CA GLU A 281 7.85 -3.14 24.04
C GLU A 281 7.45 -4.50 24.61
N ALA A 282 8.10 -4.94 25.68
CA ALA A 282 7.78 -6.21 26.34
C ALA A 282 6.30 -6.32 26.74
N ARG A 283 5.69 -5.22 27.21
CA ARG A 283 4.26 -5.15 27.54
C ARG A 283 3.38 -5.40 26.30
N GLY A 284 3.74 -4.82 25.15
CA GLY A 284 3.01 -5.00 23.90
C GLY A 284 3.09 -6.44 23.37
N LEU A 285 4.26 -7.07 23.47
CA LEU A 285 4.43 -8.49 23.12
C LEU A 285 3.60 -9.43 24.02
N LEU A 286 3.39 -9.04 25.29
CA LEU A 286 2.51 -9.74 26.22
C LEU A 286 1.02 -9.41 26.04
N GLY A 287 0.65 -8.67 24.98
CA GLY A 287 -0.73 -8.31 24.66
C GLY A 287 -1.30 -7.14 25.46
N MET A 288 -0.48 -6.44 26.25
CA MET A 288 -0.89 -5.24 26.98
C MET A 288 -0.87 -4.02 26.05
N ALA A 289 -2.01 -3.69 25.47
CA ALA A 289 -2.15 -2.56 24.57
C ALA A 289 -2.34 -1.23 25.33
N THR A 290 -1.79 -0.15 24.76
CA THR A 290 -2.10 1.22 25.16
C THR A 290 -3.44 1.60 24.52
N PRO A 291 -4.48 1.99 25.30
CA PRO A 291 -5.70 2.58 24.75
C PRO A 291 -5.37 3.90 24.05
N LEU A 292 -5.65 4.02 22.77
CA LEU A 292 -5.33 5.22 21.99
C LEU A 292 -6.44 6.26 22.08
N THR A 293 -7.65 5.89 21.71
CA THR A 293 -8.78 6.81 21.64
C THR A 293 -9.31 7.16 23.03
N SER A 294 -9.37 8.47 23.32
CA SER A 294 -10.04 9.01 24.52
C SER A 294 -11.54 9.03 24.36
N GLN A 295 -12.00 9.39 23.17
CA GLN A 295 -13.42 9.48 22.82
C GLN A 295 -13.63 8.95 21.39
N PHE A 296 -14.61 8.05 21.24
CA PHE A 296 -14.97 7.50 19.95
C PHE A 296 -16.38 8.01 19.56
N LEU A 297 -16.44 8.77 18.47
CA LEU A 297 -17.67 9.30 17.89
C LEU A 297 -18.03 8.47 16.67
N GLN A 298 -18.99 7.57 16.84
CA GLN A 298 -19.46 6.75 15.74
C GLN A 298 -20.47 7.52 14.91
N VAL A 299 -20.08 7.89 13.70
CA VAL A 299 -20.93 8.58 12.73
C VAL A 299 -21.41 7.60 11.66
N ARG A 300 -22.53 7.94 11.00
CA ARG A 300 -22.90 7.29 9.74
C ARG A 300 -22.05 7.83 8.62
N LEU A 301 -21.92 7.08 7.53
CA LEU A 301 -21.32 7.61 6.29
C LEU A 301 -21.96 8.97 5.96
N ASN A 302 -21.11 9.94 5.61
CA ASN A 302 -21.51 11.34 5.38
C ASN A 302 -21.97 12.13 6.64
N GLY A 303 -21.91 11.52 7.82
CA GLY A 303 -22.29 12.18 9.08
C GLY A 303 -21.24 13.17 9.61
N ASP A 304 -20.03 13.12 9.09
CA ASP A 304 -18.92 14.00 9.46
C ASP A 304 -19.27 15.48 9.29
N MET A 305 -19.95 15.83 8.19
CA MET A 305 -20.40 17.21 7.93
C MET A 305 -21.39 17.72 9.00
N ALA A 306 -22.31 16.87 9.44
CA ALA A 306 -23.26 17.24 10.47
C ALA A 306 -22.57 17.40 11.84
N LEU A 307 -21.61 16.50 12.14
CA LEU A 307 -20.79 16.61 13.34
C LEU A 307 -19.99 17.91 13.36
N LEU A 308 -19.27 18.21 12.28
CA LEU A 308 -18.46 19.43 12.17
C LEU A 308 -19.31 20.70 12.28
N LYS A 309 -20.50 20.73 11.69
CA LYS A 309 -21.44 21.85 11.85
C LYS A 309 -21.94 21.98 13.29
N GLY A 310 -22.10 20.88 14.01
CA GLY A 310 -22.50 20.91 15.42
C GLY A 310 -21.37 21.35 16.35
N MET A 311 -20.11 21.28 15.91
CA MET A 311 -18.94 21.74 16.67
C MET A 311 -18.67 23.25 16.48
N GLN A 312 -19.15 23.85 15.39
CA GLN A 312 -19.09 25.31 15.11
C GLN A 312 -20.09 26.08 15.98
#